data_54c07e763002af3d2380bb116e86fac6
#
_entry.id   54c07e763002af3d2380bb116e86fac6
#
_cell.length_a   1.000
_cell.length_b   1.000
_cell.length_c   1.000
_cell.angle_alpha   90.00
_cell.angle_beta   90.00
_cell.angle_gamma   90.00
#
_symmetry.space_group_name_H-M   'P 1'
#
loop_
_entity.id
_entity.type
_entity.pdbx_description
1 polymer ?
#
loop_
_entity_poly.entity_id
_entity_poly.type
_entity_poly.pdbx_seq_one_letter_code
_entity_poly.pdbx_strand_id
1 'polypeptide(L)'
;ILEAEAIPAEPGAIALLARAADGSLRDGLSLLDQAIAYTGGQLGEAAVIAMLGTVDRGQVGGLLEALGAGDGAALMQRIEALASYSPDFGHVLEDLAVAMHRIQLQQLVPGAAGEDLPAAWAELAANHSAELVQLWYQMAVTGRRDLGLAPSPRTGFEMTLLRMLAFRPAGQGGGARPGIGQGTTTSSKISAASTSSKRRNSERSPSMTSSSRVS
;
A
#
# COMPACT_ATOMS: atom_id res chain seq x y z
N ILE A 1 -0.17 39.46 7.77
CA ILE A 1 0.89 39.74 6.76
C ILE A 1 0.22 39.87 5.40
N LEU A 2 -0.42 38.84 4.86
CA LEU A 2 -1.03 38.84 3.52
C LEU A 2 -2.05 39.96 3.31
N GLU A 3 -2.90 40.22 4.29
CA GLU A 3 -3.85 41.35 4.26
C GLU A 3 -3.13 42.71 4.21
N ALA A 4 -2.04 42.84 4.95
CA ALA A 4 -1.24 44.09 4.97
C ALA A 4 -0.50 44.34 3.65
N GLU A 5 -0.20 43.30 2.91
CA GLU A 5 0.49 43.36 1.61
C GLU A 5 -0.49 43.24 0.43
N ALA A 6 -1.80 43.22 0.72
CA ALA A 6 -2.87 43.09 -0.27
C ALA A 6 -2.73 41.87 -1.20
N ILE A 7 -2.18 40.75 -0.68
CA ILE A 7 -2.03 39.50 -1.41
C ILE A 7 -3.27 38.64 -1.18
N PRO A 8 -4.06 38.34 -2.22
CA PRO A 8 -5.21 37.47 -2.11
C PRO A 8 -4.75 36.02 -1.88
N ALA A 9 -5.34 35.36 -0.86
CA ALA A 9 -4.99 34.01 -0.49
C ALA A 9 -6.24 33.19 -0.19
N GLU A 10 -6.29 31.97 -0.72
CA GLU A 10 -7.33 31.01 -0.36
C GLU A 10 -7.02 30.42 1.04
N PRO A 11 -8.05 30.20 1.88
CA PRO A 11 -7.84 29.60 3.21
C PRO A 11 -7.15 28.22 3.16
N GLY A 12 -7.41 27.44 2.12
CA GLY A 12 -6.77 26.16 1.88
C GLY A 12 -5.25 26.29 1.64
N ALA A 13 -4.81 27.28 0.86
CA ALA A 13 -3.41 27.57 0.61
C ALA A 13 -2.65 27.90 1.92
N ILE A 14 -3.24 28.72 2.78
CA ILE A 14 -2.66 29.08 4.09
C ILE A 14 -2.55 27.83 4.98
N ALA A 15 -3.59 26.99 5.01
CA ALA A 15 -3.57 25.77 5.81
C ALA A 15 -2.53 24.75 5.32
N LEU A 16 -2.25 24.70 4.01
CA LEU A 16 -1.20 23.87 3.42
C LEU A 16 0.19 24.34 3.85
N LEU A 17 0.46 25.66 3.72
CA LEU A 17 1.72 26.26 4.14
C LEU A 17 1.98 26.08 5.64
N ALA A 18 0.96 26.29 6.48
CA ALA A 18 1.05 26.11 7.92
C ALA A 18 1.39 24.65 8.30
N ARG A 19 0.83 23.67 7.59
CA ARG A 19 1.18 22.25 7.80
C ARG A 19 2.60 21.94 7.35
N ALA A 20 3.02 22.45 6.20
CA ALA A 20 4.36 22.23 5.68
C ALA A 20 5.44 22.88 6.56
N ALA A 21 5.10 23.92 7.30
CA ALA A 21 5.97 24.59 8.25
C ALA A 21 6.22 23.82 9.55
N ASP A 22 5.46 22.76 9.81
CA ASP A 22 5.60 21.84 10.97
C ASP A 22 5.78 22.56 12.33
N GLY A 23 5.01 23.63 12.55
CA GLY A 23 5.05 24.45 13.78
C GLY A 23 6.18 25.48 13.84
N SER A 24 7.04 25.58 12.83
CA SER A 24 8.09 26.57 12.73
C SER A 24 7.58 27.84 12.04
N LEU A 25 7.46 28.94 12.78
CA LEU A 25 7.05 30.23 12.20
C LEU A 25 8.04 30.71 11.13
N ARG A 26 9.33 30.47 11.34
CA ARG A 26 10.38 30.87 10.38
C ARG A 26 10.24 30.14 9.06
N ASP A 27 10.02 28.81 9.12
CA ASP A 27 9.86 28.00 7.92
C ASP A 27 8.54 28.34 7.22
N GLY A 28 7.48 28.61 8.00
CA GLY A 28 6.20 29.10 7.48
C GLY A 28 6.32 30.39 6.70
N LEU A 29 7.10 31.36 7.18
CA LEU A 29 7.35 32.60 6.47
C LEU A 29 8.20 32.39 5.21
N SER A 30 9.20 31.52 5.27
CA SER A 30 10.03 31.20 4.12
C SER A 30 9.22 30.49 3.03
N LEU A 31 8.34 29.55 3.41
CA LEU A 31 7.41 28.89 2.49
C LEU A 31 6.38 29.85 1.91
N LEU A 32 5.92 30.82 2.71
CA LEU A 32 5.00 31.86 2.24
C LEU A 32 5.64 32.74 1.17
N ASP A 33 6.89 33.21 1.40
CA ASP A 33 7.64 34.00 0.42
C ASP A 33 7.85 33.22 -0.88
N GLN A 34 8.20 31.94 -0.79
CA GLN A 34 8.33 31.07 -1.96
C GLN A 34 6.98 30.91 -2.70
N ALA A 35 5.88 30.75 -1.97
CA ALA A 35 4.56 30.62 -2.55
C ALA A 35 4.12 31.91 -3.27
N ILE A 36 4.36 33.08 -2.69
CA ILE A 36 4.07 34.39 -3.33
C ILE A 36 4.86 34.51 -4.63
N ALA A 37 6.17 34.19 -4.60
CA ALA A 37 7.04 34.24 -5.77
C ALA A 37 6.58 33.24 -6.87
N TYR A 38 6.23 32.01 -6.49
CA TYR A 38 5.81 30.97 -7.41
C TYR A 38 4.45 31.27 -8.08
N THR A 39 3.51 31.83 -7.31
CA THR A 39 2.13 32.07 -7.77
C THR A 39 1.94 33.44 -8.41
N GLY A 40 2.98 34.30 -8.41
CA GLY A 40 2.87 35.66 -8.93
C GLY A 40 1.96 36.57 -8.09
N GLY A 41 1.84 36.27 -6.78
CA GLY A 41 1.07 37.10 -5.84
C GLY A 41 -0.40 36.75 -5.69
N GLN A 42 -0.84 35.57 -6.16
CA GLN A 42 -2.16 35.02 -5.91
C GLN A 42 -2.04 33.62 -5.31
N LEU A 43 -2.22 33.49 -4.01
CA LEU A 43 -2.06 32.23 -3.28
C LEU A 43 -3.30 31.35 -3.43
N GLY A 44 -3.42 30.69 -4.59
CA GLY A 44 -4.40 29.63 -4.82
C GLY A 44 -3.94 28.29 -4.26
N GLU A 45 -4.89 27.50 -3.74
CA GLU A 45 -4.60 26.18 -3.13
C GLU A 45 -3.89 25.23 -4.11
N ALA A 46 -4.37 25.13 -5.36
CA ALA A 46 -3.77 24.29 -6.39
C ALA A 46 -2.32 24.66 -6.70
N ALA A 47 -2.00 25.95 -6.74
CA ALA A 47 -0.65 26.43 -7.03
C ALA A 47 0.30 26.17 -5.85
N VAL A 48 -0.18 26.28 -4.61
CA VAL A 48 0.59 25.94 -3.40
C VAL A 48 0.85 24.45 -3.31
N ILE A 49 -0.14 23.60 -3.63
CA ILE A 49 0.04 22.15 -3.74
C ILE A 49 1.16 21.83 -4.73
N ALA A 50 1.12 22.44 -5.93
CA ALA A 50 2.13 22.21 -6.95
C ALA A 50 3.53 22.64 -6.50
N MET A 51 3.64 23.79 -5.83
CA MET A 51 4.90 24.32 -5.31
C MET A 51 5.49 23.42 -4.20
N LEU A 52 4.65 23.00 -3.25
CA LEU A 52 5.08 22.15 -2.14
C LEU A 52 5.37 20.71 -2.57
N GLY A 53 4.95 20.31 -3.78
CA GLY A 53 5.01 18.92 -4.22
C GLY A 53 4.17 18.00 -3.35
N THR A 54 3.28 18.56 -2.52
CA THR A 54 2.36 17.80 -1.68
C THR A 54 1.20 17.31 -2.51
N VAL A 55 0.82 16.07 -2.26
CA VAL A 55 -0.33 15.46 -2.91
C VAL A 55 -1.60 15.89 -2.17
N ASP A 56 -2.62 16.31 -2.92
CA ASP A 56 -3.92 16.62 -2.34
C ASP A 56 -4.50 15.38 -1.61
N ARG A 57 -5.13 15.61 -0.46
CA ARG A 57 -5.81 14.57 0.32
C ARG A 57 -6.80 13.76 -0.51
N GLY A 58 -7.41 14.37 -1.54
CA GLY A 58 -8.29 13.69 -2.48
C GLY A 58 -7.55 12.65 -3.32
N GLN A 59 -6.31 12.89 -3.69
CA GLN A 59 -5.50 11.93 -4.46
C GLN A 59 -5.07 10.74 -3.61
N VAL A 60 -4.66 10.98 -2.36
CA VAL A 60 -4.38 9.91 -1.39
C VAL A 60 -5.65 9.09 -1.12
N GLY A 61 -6.80 9.77 -0.97
CA GLY A 61 -8.10 9.12 -0.84
C GLY A 61 -8.43 8.20 -2.03
N GLY A 62 -8.23 8.71 -3.25
CA GLY A 62 -8.46 7.93 -4.46
C GLY A 62 -7.55 6.70 -4.60
N LEU A 63 -6.28 6.78 -4.17
CA LEU A 63 -5.39 5.61 -4.12
C LEU A 63 -5.89 4.57 -3.12
N LEU A 64 -6.30 5.01 -1.92
CA LEU A 64 -6.86 4.14 -0.89
C LEU A 64 -8.16 3.47 -1.32
N GLU A 65 -9.06 4.22 -1.98
CA GLU A 65 -10.29 3.67 -2.55
C GLU A 65 -10.01 2.56 -3.59
N ALA A 66 -9.10 2.82 -4.53
CA ALA A 66 -8.70 1.83 -5.53
C ALA A 66 -8.05 0.58 -4.88
N LEU A 67 -7.20 0.77 -3.88
CA LEU A 67 -6.64 -0.31 -3.07
C LEU A 67 -7.74 -1.07 -2.33
N GLY A 68 -8.66 -0.37 -1.68
CA GLY A 68 -9.79 -0.95 -0.97
C GLY A 68 -10.70 -1.77 -1.90
N ALA A 69 -11.04 -1.23 -3.06
CA ALA A 69 -11.81 -1.94 -4.08
C ALA A 69 -11.06 -3.15 -4.69
N GLY A 70 -9.72 -3.17 -4.61
CA GLY A 70 -8.89 -4.16 -5.29
C GLY A 70 -8.84 -3.96 -6.80
N ASP A 71 -9.10 -2.75 -7.24
CA ASP A 71 -9.11 -2.38 -8.65
C ASP A 71 -7.72 -1.91 -9.10
N GLY A 72 -6.96 -2.84 -9.66
CA GLY A 72 -5.61 -2.55 -10.17
C GLY A 72 -5.61 -1.58 -11.35
N ALA A 73 -6.65 -1.57 -12.18
CA ALA A 73 -6.73 -0.66 -13.31
C ALA A 73 -6.98 0.78 -12.82
N ALA A 74 -7.93 0.97 -11.92
CA ALA A 74 -8.18 2.27 -11.28
C ALA A 74 -6.94 2.75 -10.52
N LEU A 75 -6.25 1.86 -9.80
CA LEU A 75 -5.02 2.19 -9.08
C LEU A 75 -3.95 2.73 -10.03
N MET A 76 -3.69 2.05 -11.14
CA MET A 76 -2.70 2.50 -12.14
C MET A 76 -3.08 3.83 -12.80
N GLN A 77 -4.36 4.06 -13.06
CA GLN A 77 -4.84 5.35 -13.57
C GLN A 77 -4.60 6.49 -12.57
N ARG A 78 -4.85 6.24 -11.27
CA ARG A 78 -4.56 7.22 -10.21
C ARG A 78 -3.07 7.53 -10.10
N ILE A 79 -2.22 6.50 -10.19
CA ILE A 79 -0.76 6.66 -10.17
C ILE A 79 -0.29 7.48 -11.38
N GLU A 80 -0.83 7.23 -12.56
CA GLU A 80 -0.47 7.99 -13.79
C GLU A 80 -0.89 9.46 -13.67
N ALA A 81 -2.12 9.72 -13.21
CA ALA A 81 -2.59 11.07 -12.96
C ALA A 81 -1.70 11.80 -11.94
N LEU A 82 -1.31 11.11 -10.86
CA LEU A 82 -0.41 11.64 -9.84
C LEU A 82 0.98 11.95 -10.43
N ALA A 83 1.54 11.04 -11.22
CA ALA A 83 2.86 11.19 -11.82
C ALA A 83 2.96 12.38 -12.77
N SER A 84 1.84 12.84 -13.38
CA SER A 84 1.81 14.01 -14.26
C SER A 84 2.19 15.32 -13.55
N TYR A 85 2.05 15.37 -12.23
CA TYR A 85 2.43 16.53 -11.40
C TYR A 85 3.86 16.42 -10.84
N SER A 86 4.61 15.37 -11.19
CA SER A 86 5.97 15.11 -10.69
C SER A 86 6.10 15.19 -9.15
N PRO A 87 5.26 14.47 -8.40
CA PRO A 87 5.26 14.55 -6.94
C PRO A 87 6.52 13.92 -6.34
N ASP A 88 6.81 14.26 -5.08
CA ASP A 88 7.71 13.44 -4.26
C ASP A 88 6.97 12.18 -3.82
N PHE A 89 7.26 11.05 -4.46
CA PHE A 89 6.65 9.75 -4.16
C PHE A 89 6.93 9.27 -2.73
N GLY A 90 8.00 9.75 -2.09
CA GLY A 90 8.29 9.48 -0.69
C GLY A 90 7.28 10.14 0.24
N HIS A 91 6.94 11.39 -0.02
CA HIS A 91 5.88 12.10 0.71
C HIS A 91 4.50 11.47 0.47
N VAL A 92 4.21 11.02 -0.75
CA VAL A 92 2.93 10.31 -1.02
C VAL A 92 2.81 9.04 -0.18
N LEU A 93 3.86 8.25 -0.04
CA LEU A 93 3.88 7.07 0.82
C LEU A 93 3.74 7.41 2.30
N GLU A 94 4.29 8.55 2.72
CA GLU A 94 4.13 9.07 4.08
C GLU A 94 2.67 9.49 4.34
N ASP A 95 2.05 10.22 3.43
CA ASP A 95 0.65 10.62 3.52
C ASP A 95 -0.28 9.39 3.54
N LEU A 96 0.02 8.37 2.72
CA LEU A 96 -0.68 7.08 2.77
C LEU A 96 -0.54 6.40 4.14
N ALA A 97 0.67 6.40 4.72
CA ALA A 97 0.88 5.82 6.05
C ALA A 97 0.10 6.60 7.13
N VAL A 98 0.09 7.94 7.08
CA VAL A 98 -0.70 8.78 7.99
C VAL A 98 -2.20 8.49 7.84
N ALA A 99 -2.69 8.36 6.62
CA ALA A 99 -4.09 8.03 6.37
C ALA A 99 -4.46 6.65 6.93
N MET A 100 -3.64 5.64 6.70
CA MET A 100 -3.84 4.28 7.23
C MET A 100 -3.78 4.25 8.76
N HIS A 101 -2.89 5.03 9.38
CA HIS A 101 -2.86 5.18 10.83
C HIS A 101 -4.18 5.76 11.37
N ARG A 102 -4.73 6.81 10.74
CA ARG A 102 -6.02 7.38 11.15
C ARG A 102 -7.19 6.41 10.97
N ILE A 103 -7.20 5.64 9.86
CA ILE A 103 -8.17 4.57 9.62
C ILE A 103 -8.08 3.53 10.74
N GLN A 104 -6.87 3.12 11.12
CA GLN A 104 -6.64 2.13 12.18
C GLN A 104 -7.05 2.65 13.58
N LEU A 105 -6.81 3.92 13.86
CA LEU A 105 -7.33 4.55 15.10
C LEU A 105 -8.85 4.47 15.14
N GLN A 106 -9.54 4.75 14.03
CA GLN A 106 -10.99 4.63 13.95
C GLN A 106 -11.48 3.21 14.21
N GLN A 107 -10.74 2.19 13.76
CA GLN A 107 -11.09 0.77 13.95
C GLN A 107 -10.88 0.29 15.39
N LEU A 108 -9.75 0.68 16.00
CA LEU A 108 -9.30 0.10 17.27
C LEU A 108 -9.62 0.97 18.48
N VAL A 109 -9.66 2.29 18.30
CA VAL A 109 -9.89 3.27 19.37
C VAL A 109 -10.91 4.31 18.88
N PRO A 110 -12.20 3.96 18.82
CA PRO A 110 -13.24 4.88 18.36
C PRO A 110 -13.19 6.20 19.14
N GLY A 111 -13.21 7.32 18.41
CA GLY A 111 -13.09 8.67 18.98
C GLY A 111 -11.65 9.23 19.03
N ALA A 112 -10.60 8.42 18.90
CA ALA A 112 -9.22 8.90 18.84
C ALA A 112 -8.80 9.38 17.44
N ALA A 113 -9.54 9.01 16.40
CA ALA A 113 -9.25 9.39 14.99
C ALA A 113 -9.52 10.88 14.69
N GLY A 114 -10.16 11.62 15.63
CA GLY A 114 -10.62 12.98 15.45
C GLY A 114 -11.97 13.05 14.71
N GLU A 115 -12.65 14.18 14.82
CA GLU A 115 -13.99 14.37 14.23
C GLU A 115 -13.95 14.54 12.70
N ASP A 116 -12.78 14.84 12.11
CA ASP A 116 -12.60 15.15 10.68
C ASP A 116 -12.08 13.96 9.86
N LEU A 117 -12.51 12.74 10.14
CA LEU A 117 -12.14 11.61 9.26
C LEU A 117 -12.92 11.69 7.95
N PRO A 118 -12.26 11.74 6.76
CA PRO A 118 -12.97 11.73 5.49
C PRO A 118 -13.90 10.52 5.35
N ALA A 119 -15.09 10.72 4.77
CA ALA A 119 -16.10 9.66 4.62
C ALA A 119 -15.54 8.40 3.94
N ALA A 120 -14.74 8.56 2.88
CA ALA A 120 -14.09 7.44 2.19
C ALA A 120 -13.14 6.63 3.10
N TRP A 121 -12.48 7.28 4.06
CA TRP A 121 -11.61 6.58 5.02
C TRP A 121 -12.42 5.87 6.12
N ALA A 122 -13.56 6.44 6.50
CA ALA A 122 -14.50 5.78 7.41
C ALA A 122 -15.09 4.52 6.77
N GLU A 123 -15.42 4.56 5.47
CA GLU A 123 -15.85 3.39 4.72
C GLU A 123 -14.76 2.32 4.63
N LEU A 124 -13.51 2.70 4.40
CA LEU A 124 -12.38 1.77 4.43
C LEU A 124 -12.23 1.12 5.82
N ALA A 125 -12.36 1.92 6.89
CA ALA A 125 -12.32 1.41 8.26
C ALA A 125 -13.42 0.37 8.54
N ALA A 126 -14.61 0.56 7.97
CA ALA A 126 -15.75 -0.34 8.15
C ALA A 126 -15.64 -1.62 7.29
N ASN A 127 -15.07 -1.52 6.09
CA ASN A 127 -15.09 -2.59 5.09
C ASN A 127 -13.83 -3.48 5.10
N HIS A 128 -12.78 -3.10 5.82
CA HIS A 128 -11.51 -3.84 5.84
C HIS A 128 -11.11 -4.21 7.28
N SER A 129 -10.38 -5.31 7.42
CA SER A 129 -9.86 -5.73 8.71
C SER A 129 -8.70 -4.85 9.17
N ALA A 130 -8.53 -4.69 10.47
CA ALA A 130 -7.43 -3.91 11.05
C ALA A 130 -6.05 -4.50 10.68
N GLU A 131 -5.97 -5.83 10.53
CA GLU A 131 -4.74 -6.51 10.12
C GLU A 131 -4.34 -6.14 8.69
N LEU A 132 -5.31 -6.00 7.78
CA LEU A 132 -5.03 -5.56 6.41
C LEU A 132 -4.53 -4.12 6.37
N VAL A 133 -5.19 -3.22 7.10
CA VAL A 133 -4.78 -1.82 7.18
C VAL A 133 -3.38 -1.71 7.80
N GLN A 134 -3.09 -2.50 8.85
CA GLN A 134 -1.76 -2.57 9.45
C GLN A 134 -0.71 -3.08 8.46
N LEU A 135 -1.04 -4.09 7.67
CA LEU A 135 -0.13 -4.60 6.64
C LEU A 135 0.18 -3.53 5.58
N TRP A 136 -0.84 -2.82 5.09
CA TRP A 136 -0.65 -1.72 4.15
C TRP A 136 0.20 -0.59 4.73
N TYR A 137 -0.04 -0.22 6.01
CA TYR A 137 0.79 0.73 6.73
C TYR A 137 2.28 0.32 6.73
N GLN A 138 2.58 -0.93 7.10
CA GLN A 138 3.94 -1.46 7.09
C GLN A 138 4.57 -1.43 5.70
N MET A 139 3.78 -1.74 4.66
CA MET A 139 4.24 -1.67 3.28
C MET A 139 4.54 -0.23 2.83
N ALA A 140 3.72 0.75 3.23
CA ALA A 140 3.95 2.16 2.93
C ALA A 140 5.24 2.66 3.58
N VAL A 141 5.43 2.40 4.87
CA VAL A 141 6.63 2.81 5.63
C VAL A 141 7.89 2.15 5.06
N THR A 142 7.83 0.85 4.77
CA THR A 142 8.95 0.12 4.18
C THR A 142 9.24 0.59 2.76
N GLY A 143 8.20 0.77 1.94
CA GLY A 143 8.31 1.27 0.57
C GLY A 143 8.95 2.65 0.51
N ARG A 144 8.59 3.57 1.43
CA ARG A 144 9.23 4.88 1.54
C ARG A 144 10.72 4.77 1.80
N ARG A 145 11.12 3.91 2.73
CA ARG A 145 12.54 3.68 3.05
C ARG A 145 13.30 3.10 1.86
N ASP A 146 12.67 2.18 1.12
CA ASP A 146 13.29 1.43 0.06
C ASP A 146 13.23 2.16 -1.32
N LEU A 147 12.57 3.32 -1.41
CA LEU A 147 12.46 4.11 -2.65
C LEU A 147 13.80 4.42 -3.30
N GLY A 148 14.82 4.75 -2.49
CA GLY A 148 16.16 5.04 -2.98
C GLY A 148 16.90 3.85 -3.59
N LEU A 149 16.41 2.61 -3.37
CA LEU A 149 16.97 1.37 -3.92
C LEU A 149 16.27 0.95 -5.22
N ALA A 150 15.14 1.58 -5.55
CA ALA A 150 14.40 1.27 -6.76
C ALA A 150 15.06 1.91 -8.01
N PRO A 151 14.83 1.35 -9.21
CA PRO A 151 15.34 1.92 -10.48
C PRO A 151 14.91 3.38 -10.71
N SER A 152 13.72 3.73 -10.23
CA SER A 152 13.23 5.10 -10.15
C SER A 152 12.26 5.24 -8.97
N PRO A 153 12.08 6.46 -8.41
CA PRO A 153 11.11 6.69 -7.33
C PRO A 153 9.69 6.29 -7.74
N ARG A 154 9.29 6.56 -8.97
CA ARG A 154 8.00 6.14 -9.54
C ARG A 154 7.84 4.62 -9.52
N THR A 155 8.82 3.89 -10.03
CA THR A 155 8.78 2.41 -10.06
C THR A 155 8.71 1.82 -8.65
N GLY A 156 9.46 2.37 -7.70
CA GLY A 156 9.40 1.96 -6.29
C GLY A 156 8.02 2.20 -5.66
N PHE A 157 7.41 3.32 -5.97
CA PHE A 157 6.06 3.66 -5.55
C PHE A 157 5.02 2.70 -6.15
N GLU A 158 5.03 2.51 -7.46
CA GLU A 158 4.15 1.56 -8.17
C GLU A 158 4.26 0.15 -7.57
N MET A 159 5.48 -0.35 -7.38
CA MET A 159 5.71 -1.69 -6.81
C MET A 159 5.22 -1.80 -5.37
N THR A 160 5.29 -0.74 -4.59
CA THR A 160 4.76 -0.73 -3.22
C THR A 160 3.24 -0.86 -3.23
N LEU A 161 2.54 -0.11 -4.08
CA LEU A 161 1.08 -0.17 -4.19
C LEU A 161 0.60 -1.49 -4.82
N LEU A 162 1.30 -2.01 -5.82
CA LEU A 162 1.02 -3.33 -6.40
C LEU A 162 1.21 -4.45 -5.36
N ARG A 163 2.18 -4.33 -4.48
CA ARG A 163 2.37 -5.25 -3.36
C ARG A 163 1.19 -5.21 -2.40
N MET A 164 0.70 -4.01 -2.04
CA MET A 164 -0.50 -3.85 -1.20
C MET A 164 -1.72 -4.51 -1.85
N LEU A 165 -1.88 -4.34 -3.17
CA LEU A 165 -2.96 -4.94 -3.94
C LEU A 165 -2.88 -6.47 -3.96
N ALA A 166 -1.67 -7.04 -4.12
CA ALA A 166 -1.44 -8.48 -4.21
C ALA A 166 -1.65 -9.21 -2.87
N PHE A 167 -1.33 -8.56 -1.75
CA PHE A 167 -1.42 -9.15 -0.41
C PHE A 167 -2.76 -8.87 0.28
N ARG A 168 -3.86 -9.02 -0.47
CA ARG A 168 -5.20 -8.97 0.13
C ARG A 168 -5.59 -10.38 0.63
N PRO A 169 -6.20 -10.49 1.82
CA PRO A 169 -6.75 -11.77 2.28
C PRO A 169 -7.77 -12.29 1.27
N ALA A 170 -7.64 -13.57 0.90
CA ALA A 170 -8.61 -14.23 0.03
C ALA A 170 -9.97 -14.28 0.75
N GLY A 171 -10.91 -13.42 0.35
CA GLY A 171 -12.26 -13.35 0.93
C GLY A 171 -12.92 -11.98 0.90
N GLN A 172 -12.19 -10.91 0.61
CA GLN A 172 -12.75 -9.57 0.51
C GLN A 172 -12.48 -8.99 -0.88
N GLY A 173 -13.35 -9.29 -1.83
CA GLY A 173 -13.32 -8.72 -3.17
C GLY A 173 -13.25 -9.78 -4.25
N GLY A 174 -14.35 -9.99 -4.95
CA GLY A 174 -14.44 -10.84 -6.14
C GLY A 174 -13.66 -10.24 -7.30
N GLY A 175 -12.40 -10.58 -7.42
CA GLY A 175 -11.58 -10.35 -8.59
C GLY A 175 -10.88 -11.65 -8.94
N ALA A 176 -11.22 -12.24 -10.09
CA ALA A 176 -10.63 -13.45 -10.60
C ALA A 176 -9.10 -13.31 -10.64
N ARG A 177 -8.39 -14.18 -9.92
CA ARG A 177 -6.96 -14.41 -10.14
C ARG A 177 -6.76 -14.82 -11.60
N PRO A 178 -5.87 -14.17 -12.37
CA PRO A 178 -5.43 -14.77 -13.62
C PRO A 178 -4.75 -16.08 -13.26
N GLY A 179 -5.36 -17.18 -13.70
CA GLY A 179 -4.87 -18.54 -13.45
C GLY A 179 -3.48 -18.67 -14.07
N ILE A 180 -2.48 -18.86 -13.24
CA ILE A 180 -1.23 -19.47 -13.66
C ILE A 180 -1.60 -20.88 -14.09
N GLY A 181 -1.45 -21.16 -15.39
CA GLY A 181 -1.85 -22.39 -16.02
C GLY A 181 -1.39 -23.62 -15.24
N GLN A 182 -2.35 -24.41 -14.80
CA GLN A 182 -2.10 -25.78 -14.38
C GLN A 182 -1.66 -26.55 -15.62
N GLY A 183 -0.39 -26.92 -15.63
CA GLY A 183 0.14 -27.85 -16.60
C GLY A 183 -0.68 -29.14 -16.54
N THR A 184 -1.36 -29.46 -17.63
CA THR A 184 -2.03 -30.72 -17.86
C THR A 184 -0.99 -31.84 -17.86
N THR A 185 -0.87 -32.53 -16.74
CA THR A 185 -0.22 -33.85 -16.70
C THR A 185 -1.17 -34.83 -17.38
N THR A 186 -0.89 -35.10 -18.64
CA THR A 186 -1.45 -36.23 -19.38
C THR A 186 -1.00 -37.53 -18.70
N SER A 187 -1.86 -38.10 -17.87
CA SER A 187 -1.71 -39.46 -17.36
C SER A 187 -1.98 -40.44 -18.47
N SER A 188 -0.93 -40.94 -19.07
CA SER A 188 -0.97 -42.08 -19.99
C SER A 188 -1.38 -43.35 -19.21
N LYS A 189 -2.59 -43.82 -19.46
CA LYS A 189 -3.05 -45.15 -19.05
C LYS A 189 -2.23 -46.18 -19.80
N ILE A 190 -1.28 -46.83 -19.13
CA ILE A 190 -0.72 -48.09 -19.60
C ILE A 190 -1.54 -49.20 -18.99
N SER A 191 -2.29 -49.85 -19.85
CA SER A 191 -3.01 -51.12 -19.63
C SER A 191 -2.00 -52.23 -19.34
N ALA A 192 -2.03 -52.79 -18.16
CA ALA A 192 -1.29 -54.01 -17.85
C ALA A 192 -2.18 -55.21 -18.00
N ALA A 193 -1.88 -56.01 -19.00
CA ALA A 193 -2.44 -57.34 -19.19
C ALA A 193 -1.88 -58.31 -18.14
N SER A 194 -2.80 -59.12 -17.62
CA SER A 194 -2.65 -60.31 -16.80
C SER A 194 -1.66 -61.33 -17.37
N THR A 195 -0.78 -61.83 -16.54
CA THR A 195 -0.44 -63.28 -16.64
C THR A 195 -0.03 -63.82 -15.29
N SER A 196 -0.81 -64.82 -14.88
CA SER A 196 -0.64 -65.74 -13.77
C SER A 196 0.62 -66.58 -13.92
N SER A 197 1.40 -66.74 -12.84
CA SER A 197 2.07 -68.02 -12.63
C SER A 197 2.48 -68.20 -11.14
N LYS A 198 2.00 -69.27 -10.66
CA LYS A 198 2.06 -70.02 -9.44
C LYS A 198 3.46 -70.60 -9.18
N ARG A 199 3.96 -70.56 -7.95
CA ARG A 199 4.69 -71.60 -7.20
C ARG A 199 5.37 -70.98 -5.98
N ARG A 200 4.91 -71.36 -4.81
CA ARG A 200 5.32 -72.46 -3.88
C ARG A 200 6.71 -72.25 -3.27
N ASN A 201 6.65 -72.16 -2.01
CA ASN A 201 7.36 -72.95 -0.98
C ASN A 201 8.59 -72.38 -0.29
N SER A 202 8.47 -72.40 0.92
CA SER A 202 9.19 -73.00 2.06
C SER A 202 10.10 -72.06 2.83
N GLU A 203 9.67 -71.90 4.06
CA GLU A 203 10.33 -72.32 5.30
C GLU A 203 11.72 -71.74 5.56
N ARG A 204 11.85 -71.00 6.58
CA ARG A 204 12.61 -71.33 7.83
C ARG A 204 12.96 -70.01 8.57
N SER A 205 12.37 -69.88 9.71
CA SER A 205 13.02 -69.30 10.88
C SER A 205 14.03 -70.31 11.44
N PRO A 206 14.94 -70.08 12.36
CA PRO A 206 14.86 -69.09 13.47
C PRO A 206 16.21 -68.52 13.98
N SER A 207 16.07 -67.73 15.05
CA SER A 207 16.94 -67.62 16.22
C SER A 207 18.21 -66.77 16.08
N MET A 208 18.44 -65.97 16.98
CA MET A 208 18.78 -65.87 18.39
C MET A 208 20.03 -64.97 18.61
N THR A 209 19.89 -64.25 19.67
CA THR A 209 20.92 -63.84 20.66
C THR A 209 21.80 -62.70 20.29
N SER A 210 21.78 -61.70 21.05
CA SER A 210 22.30 -61.48 22.42
C SER A 210 23.44 -60.51 22.43
N SER A 211 23.27 -59.49 23.16
CA SER A 211 24.10 -59.12 24.31
C SER A 211 25.22 -58.10 24.14
N SER A 212 25.10 -57.14 24.99
CA SER A 212 26.12 -56.56 25.87
C SER A 212 27.01 -55.45 25.33
N ARG A 213 26.81 -54.29 25.88
CA ARG A 213 27.47 -53.68 27.04
C ARG A 213 28.77 -52.90 26.77
N VAL A 214 28.78 -51.74 27.40
CA VAL A 214 29.92 -51.05 28.05
C VAL A 214 30.82 -50.22 27.10
N SER A 215 30.91 -48.98 27.23
CA SER A 215 31.31 -48.09 28.33
C SER A 215 30.85 -46.69 28.04
#